data_6bdaf21882699a90f7b7a35549b160dc
#
_entry.id   6bdaf21882699a90f7b7a35549b160dc
#
_cell.length_a   1.000
_cell.length_b   1.000
_cell.length_c   1.000
_cell.angle_alpha   90.00
_cell.angle_beta   90.00
_cell.angle_gamma   90.00
#
_symmetry.space_group_name_H-M   'P 1'
#
loop_
_entity.id
_entity.type
_entity.pdbx_description
1 polymer ?
#
loop_
_entity_poly.entity_id
_entity_poly.type
_entity_poly.pdbx_seq_one_letter_code
_entity_poly.pdbx_strand_id
1 'polypeptide(L)'
;MRRPSPALVVACVALGVALGGTSYATVLNVPKSSVGTPQIKRNAVKARQLAPNAVRSAHVLNGSLLAADFKAGQIPQGPKGDKGDKGDNGISRVLTNRTSGPTQALTATTTTILSLQLQAGRYLLIGKVWVSGAQSNFTAICTTGVGPTQDTALASAYNGTAGAPVSDTIAMQTVVELSAAGTATISCLTPRAASWGEATLSAIQVG
;
A
#
# COMPACT_ATOMS: atom_id res chain seq x y z
N MET A 1 34.01 105.85 26.94
CA MET A 1 33.56 104.41 26.82
C MET A 1 34.84 103.58 26.92
N ARG A 2 34.94 102.71 27.96
CA ARG A 2 36.09 101.80 28.10
C ARG A 2 35.90 100.63 27.12
N ARG A 3 36.91 100.41 26.32
CA ARG A 3 36.97 99.25 25.42
C ARG A 3 36.99 97.97 26.26
N PRO A 4 36.20 96.94 25.95
CA PRO A 4 36.27 95.65 26.66
C PRO A 4 37.66 95.09 26.54
N SER A 5 38.16 94.44 27.61
CA SER A 5 39.45 93.75 27.52
C SER A 5 39.39 92.55 26.58
N PRO A 6 40.47 92.26 25.88
CA PRO A 6 40.53 91.09 24.98
C PRO A 6 40.13 89.75 25.65
N ALA A 7 40.44 89.67 26.96
CA ALA A 7 40.06 88.44 27.73
C ALA A 7 38.51 88.35 27.91
N LEU A 8 37.80 89.48 28.09
CA LEU A 8 36.39 89.45 28.22
C LEU A 8 35.66 89.00 26.90
N VAL A 9 36.20 89.48 25.77
CA VAL A 9 35.70 89.13 24.46
C VAL A 9 35.87 87.65 24.21
N VAL A 10 37.07 87.07 24.51
CA VAL A 10 37.30 85.65 24.37
C VAL A 10 36.40 84.79 25.30
N ALA A 11 36.18 85.28 26.55
CA ALA A 11 35.36 84.59 27.50
C ALA A 11 33.91 84.54 27.02
N CYS A 12 33.38 85.70 26.49
CA CYS A 12 32.01 85.78 25.95
C CYS A 12 31.86 84.85 24.71
N VAL A 13 32.85 84.80 23.83
CA VAL A 13 32.80 83.95 22.67
C VAL A 13 32.83 82.46 23.09
N ALA A 14 33.72 82.11 24.02
CA ALA A 14 33.79 80.74 24.56
C ALA A 14 32.49 80.30 25.23
N LEU A 15 31.90 81.20 26.01
CA LEU A 15 30.58 80.97 26.64
C LEU A 15 29.50 80.79 25.58
N GLY A 16 29.47 81.62 24.56
CA GLY A 16 28.52 81.51 23.44
C GLY A 16 28.62 80.17 22.68
N VAL A 17 29.85 79.71 22.45
CA VAL A 17 30.11 78.40 21.82
C VAL A 17 29.71 77.26 22.75
N ALA A 18 30.02 77.39 24.06
CA ALA A 18 29.66 76.36 25.05
C ALA A 18 28.14 76.23 25.23
N LEU A 19 27.38 77.32 25.24
CA LEU A 19 25.95 77.36 25.40
C LEU A 19 25.21 77.04 24.07
N GLY A 20 25.77 77.46 22.93
CA GLY A 20 25.22 77.18 21.60
C GLY A 20 25.47 75.77 21.12
N GLY A 21 26.59 75.18 21.57
CA GLY A 21 26.97 73.80 21.15
C GLY A 21 26.16 72.66 21.77
N THR A 22 25.41 72.93 22.86
CA THR A 22 24.64 71.92 23.56
C THR A 22 23.24 71.71 22.99
N SER A 23 22.80 72.50 21.99
CA SER A 23 21.46 72.48 21.49
C SER A 23 21.20 71.41 20.38
N TYR A 24 22.23 70.69 19.96
CA TYR A 24 22.09 69.60 18.98
C TYR A 24 21.87 68.22 19.60
N ALA A 25 21.72 68.13 20.91
CA ALA A 25 21.27 66.89 21.56
C ALA A 25 19.73 66.73 21.50
N THR A 26 19.05 67.50 20.67
CA THR A 26 17.61 67.43 20.48
C THR A 26 17.26 66.24 19.63
N VAL A 27 16.64 65.28 20.31
CA VAL A 27 15.75 64.30 19.70
C VAL A 27 16.30 63.78 18.38
N LEU A 28 17.11 62.72 18.45
CA LEU A 28 17.38 61.85 17.33
C LEU A 28 16.04 61.27 16.87
N ASN A 29 15.30 62.09 16.14
CA ASN A 29 14.12 61.66 15.44
C ASN A 29 14.62 60.73 14.31
N VAL A 30 14.81 59.45 14.62
CA VAL A 30 15.30 58.46 13.66
C VAL A 30 14.24 58.37 12.55
N PRO A 31 14.55 58.82 11.33
CA PRO A 31 13.59 58.76 10.25
C PRO A 31 13.03 57.34 10.10
N LYS A 32 11.79 57.22 9.68
CA LYS A 32 11.21 55.92 9.40
C LYS A 32 12.10 55.19 8.38
N SER A 33 12.31 53.89 8.61
CA SER A 33 13.14 53.01 7.73
C SER A 33 14.62 53.38 7.62
N SER A 34 15.16 54.20 8.52
CA SER A 34 16.58 54.58 8.52
C SER A 34 17.49 53.57 9.21
N VAL A 35 16.95 52.59 9.91
CA VAL A 35 17.71 51.52 10.57
C VAL A 35 17.73 50.30 9.65
N GLY A 36 18.83 50.05 9.02
CA GLY A 36 19.05 48.85 8.17
C GLY A 36 19.91 47.82 8.87
N THR A 37 20.18 46.72 8.15
CA THR A 37 20.98 45.60 8.65
C THR A 37 22.39 46.03 9.21
N PRO A 38 23.13 46.97 8.59
CA PRO A 38 24.45 47.38 9.12
C PRO A 38 24.39 48.07 10.49
N GLN A 39 23.29 48.67 10.85
CA GLN A 39 23.10 49.37 12.12
C GLN A 39 22.74 48.43 13.27
N ILE A 40 22.28 47.22 12.96
CA ILE A 40 21.89 46.21 13.95
C ILE A 40 23.05 45.23 14.13
N LYS A 41 23.73 45.32 15.27
CA LYS A 41 24.81 44.36 15.59
C LYS A 41 24.26 42.96 15.75
N ARG A 42 25.09 41.96 15.40
CA ARG A 42 24.73 40.56 15.61
C ARG A 42 24.28 40.32 17.06
N ASN A 43 23.16 39.59 17.24
CA ASN A 43 22.54 39.29 18.54
C ASN A 43 22.04 40.52 19.33
N ALA A 44 21.89 41.69 18.71
CA ALA A 44 21.38 42.88 19.39
C ALA A 44 19.86 42.76 19.67
N VAL A 45 19.11 42.07 18.83
CA VAL A 45 17.65 41.83 19.02
C VAL A 45 17.49 40.52 19.81
N LYS A 46 17.06 40.63 21.04
CA LYS A 46 16.74 39.49 21.95
C LYS A 46 15.24 39.44 22.19
N ALA A 47 14.75 38.40 22.83
CA ALA A 47 13.34 38.18 23.08
C ALA A 47 12.65 39.41 23.74
N ARG A 48 13.33 40.11 24.64
CA ARG A 48 12.78 41.29 25.32
C ARG A 48 12.56 42.53 24.42
N GLN A 49 13.20 42.57 23.26
CA GLN A 49 13.01 43.61 22.26
C GLN A 49 11.87 43.33 21.30
N LEU A 50 11.36 42.10 21.32
CA LEU A 50 10.23 41.68 20.51
C LEU A 50 8.96 41.73 21.35
N ALA A 51 7.99 42.56 20.93
CA ALA A 51 6.67 42.55 21.57
C ALA A 51 5.98 41.19 21.40
N PRO A 52 5.06 40.83 22.29
CA PRO A 52 4.23 39.65 22.08
C PRO A 52 3.56 39.68 20.69
N ASN A 53 3.61 38.56 19.97
CA ASN A 53 3.08 38.43 18.61
C ASN A 53 3.75 39.31 17.53
N ALA A 54 4.94 39.85 17.80
CA ALA A 54 5.68 40.62 16.80
C ALA A 54 6.17 39.77 15.62
N VAL A 55 6.45 38.49 15.85
CA VAL A 55 6.84 37.52 14.78
C VAL A 55 5.60 36.72 14.38
N ARG A 56 5.23 36.83 13.13
CA ARG A 56 4.09 36.15 12.52
C ARG A 56 4.59 35.26 11.38
N SER A 57 3.76 34.37 10.85
CA SER A 57 4.10 33.47 9.73
C SER A 57 4.68 34.21 8.51
N ALA A 58 4.18 35.40 8.20
CA ALA A 58 4.71 36.23 7.12
C ALA A 58 6.18 36.68 7.33
N HIS A 59 6.68 36.64 8.56
CA HIS A 59 8.06 37.03 8.91
C HIS A 59 9.02 35.81 8.92
N VAL A 60 8.48 34.61 8.70
CA VAL A 60 9.25 33.36 8.70
C VAL A 60 9.18 32.75 7.30
N LEU A 61 10.33 32.57 6.65
CA LEU A 61 10.40 31.93 5.35
C LEU A 61 9.88 30.49 5.45
N ASN A 62 8.99 30.09 4.55
CA ASN A 62 8.48 28.72 4.51
C ASN A 62 9.64 27.71 4.40
N GLY A 63 9.62 26.69 5.26
CA GLY A 63 10.67 25.68 5.30
C GLY A 63 11.99 26.09 5.98
N SER A 64 12.09 27.32 6.53
CA SER A 64 13.31 27.77 7.21
C SER A 64 13.44 27.29 8.65
N LEU A 65 12.36 26.83 9.27
CA LEU A 65 12.36 26.24 10.61
C LEU A 65 12.51 24.73 10.54
N LEU A 66 13.50 24.21 11.23
CA LEU A 66 13.78 22.78 11.38
C LEU A 66 13.28 22.29 12.74
N ALA A 67 13.14 20.99 12.90
CA ALA A 67 12.75 20.38 14.18
C ALA A 67 13.73 20.76 15.32
N ALA A 68 15.01 20.99 15.01
CA ALA A 68 16.02 21.43 15.95
C ALA A 68 15.83 22.87 16.49
N ASP A 69 15.02 23.70 15.79
CA ASP A 69 14.75 25.07 16.21
C ASP A 69 13.66 25.14 17.29
N PHE A 70 13.03 24.00 17.59
CA PHE A 70 11.99 23.86 18.61
C PHE A 70 12.52 23.10 19.82
N LYS A 71 12.08 23.51 20.99
CA LYS A 71 12.35 22.73 22.21
C LYS A 71 11.67 21.37 22.11
N ALA A 72 12.32 20.32 22.56
CA ALA A 72 11.76 18.97 22.57
C ALA A 72 10.35 18.95 23.18
N GLY A 73 9.39 18.34 22.48
CA GLY A 73 7.98 18.26 22.88
C GLY A 73 7.13 19.48 22.56
N GLN A 74 7.67 20.53 21.94
CA GLN A 74 6.90 21.72 21.55
C GLN A 74 6.32 21.64 20.12
N ILE A 75 6.81 20.76 19.30
CA ILE A 75 6.19 20.49 18.00
C ILE A 75 4.97 19.60 18.26
N PRO A 76 3.74 20.02 17.94
CA PRO A 76 2.59 19.15 18.01
C PRO A 76 2.85 17.89 17.17
N GLN A 77 2.61 16.73 17.74
CA GLN A 77 2.62 15.49 16.96
C GLN A 77 1.57 15.62 15.85
N GLY A 78 1.96 15.34 14.62
CA GLY A 78 1.03 15.32 13.50
C GLY A 78 -0.18 14.42 13.79
N PRO A 79 -1.31 14.64 13.11
CA PRO A 79 -2.46 13.76 13.27
C PRO A 79 -2.02 12.31 12.99
N LYS A 80 -2.58 11.38 13.76
CA LYS A 80 -2.38 9.95 13.51
C LYS A 80 -2.76 9.67 12.05
N GLY A 81 -1.89 8.99 11.32
CA GLY A 81 -2.20 8.57 9.96
C GLY A 81 -3.52 7.80 9.91
N ASP A 82 -4.21 7.89 8.80
CA ASP A 82 -5.45 7.18 8.57
C ASP A 82 -5.24 5.68 8.75
N LYS A 83 -6.29 5.01 9.22
CA LYS A 83 -6.29 3.55 9.27
C LYS A 83 -6.13 3.04 7.84
N GLY A 84 -5.17 2.15 7.61
CA GLY A 84 -5.02 1.48 6.32
C GLY A 84 -6.34 0.87 5.85
N ASP A 85 -6.53 0.82 4.56
CA ASP A 85 -7.71 0.24 3.94
C ASP A 85 -7.89 -1.21 4.43
N LYS A 86 -9.14 -1.64 4.50
CA LYS A 86 -9.46 -3.04 4.75
C LYS A 86 -8.81 -3.86 3.65
N GLY A 87 -8.00 -4.86 4.00
CA GLY A 87 -7.45 -5.80 3.03
C GLY A 87 -8.56 -6.47 2.22
N ASP A 88 -8.23 -6.85 1.00
CA ASP A 88 -9.14 -7.57 0.12
C ASP A 88 -9.69 -8.83 0.81
N ASN A 89 -10.92 -9.18 0.48
CA ASN A 89 -11.51 -10.41 0.98
C ASN A 89 -10.67 -11.60 0.45
N GLY A 90 -10.19 -12.43 1.35
CA GLY A 90 -9.52 -13.67 0.99
C GLY A 90 -10.50 -14.66 0.32
N ILE A 91 -10.57 -15.89 0.82
CA ILE A 91 -11.56 -16.87 0.34
C ILE A 91 -12.96 -16.37 0.70
N SER A 92 -13.76 -16.04 -0.32
CA SER A 92 -15.11 -15.52 -0.11
C SER A 92 -16.16 -16.63 -0.14
N ARG A 93 -15.93 -17.71 -0.87
CA ARG A 93 -16.88 -18.81 -1.01
C ARG A 93 -16.18 -20.11 -1.41
N VAL A 94 -16.68 -21.23 -0.88
CA VAL A 94 -16.30 -22.58 -1.32
C VAL A 94 -17.57 -23.29 -1.79
N LEU A 95 -17.53 -23.81 -3.00
CA LEU A 95 -18.57 -24.64 -3.59
C LEU A 95 -17.98 -26.02 -3.84
N THR A 96 -18.71 -27.06 -3.51
CA THR A 96 -18.26 -28.44 -3.73
C THR A 96 -19.38 -29.28 -4.27
N ASN A 97 -19.11 -30.04 -5.33
CA ASN A 97 -19.92 -31.14 -5.78
C ASN A 97 -19.15 -32.44 -5.63
N ARG A 98 -19.79 -33.44 -5.12
CA ARG A 98 -19.17 -34.75 -4.87
C ARG A 98 -20.13 -35.85 -5.29
N THR A 99 -19.59 -36.89 -5.89
CA THR A 99 -20.31 -38.12 -6.09
C THR A 99 -19.56 -39.30 -5.48
N SER A 100 -20.33 -40.17 -4.85
CA SER A 100 -19.88 -41.47 -4.37
C SER A 100 -20.96 -42.49 -4.74
N GLY A 101 -20.61 -43.51 -5.46
CA GLY A 101 -21.57 -44.48 -5.93
C GLY A 101 -20.91 -45.71 -6.52
N PRO A 102 -21.67 -46.61 -7.07
CA PRO A 102 -21.11 -47.76 -7.77
C PRO A 102 -20.22 -47.27 -8.90
N THR A 103 -19.14 -48.01 -9.13
CA THR A 103 -18.20 -47.73 -10.22
C THR A 103 -18.90 -47.65 -11.57
N GLN A 104 -18.60 -46.59 -12.31
CA GLN A 104 -19.15 -46.38 -13.65
C GLN A 104 -18.04 -46.53 -14.69
N ALA A 105 -18.34 -47.14 -15.81
CA ALA A 105 -17.38 -47.36 -16.88
C ALA A 105 -16.94 -46.03 -17.53
N LEU A 106 -15.65 -45.87 -17.72
CA LEU A 106 -15.08 -44.88 -18.61
C LEU A 106 -15.00 -45.44 -20.02
N THR A 107 -15.14 -44.60 -21.00
CA THR A 107 -15.06 -44.94 -22.43
C THR A 107 -13.89 -44.19 -23.10
N ALA A 108 -13.62 -44.54 -24.35
CA ALA A 108 -12.63 -43.83 -25.16
C ALA A 108 -13.08 -42.42 -25.56
N THR A 109 -14.32 -42.09 -25.33
CA THR A 109 -14.87 -40.73 -25.50
C THR A 109 -14.92 -39.99 -24.18
N THR A 110 -14.71 -38.70 -24.22
CA THR A 110 -14.74 -37.87 -23.04
C THR A 110 -16.10 -37.94 -22.37
N THR A 111 -16.16 -38.35 -21.13
CA THR A 111 -17.35 -38.44 -20.30
C THR A 111 -17.26 -37.41 -19.16
N THR A 112 -18.28 -36.54 -19.05
CA THR A 112 -18.37 -35.62 -17.91
C THR A 112 -18.84 -36.38 -16.67
N ILE A 113 -18.03 -36.32 -15.63
CA ILE A 113 -18.23 -37.02 -14.36
C ILE A 113 -18.95 -36.11 -13.37
N LEU A 114 -18.51 -34.89 -13.21
CA LEU A 114 -19.09 -33.89 -12.34
C LEU A 114 -19.19 -32.53 -13.02
N SER A 115 -20.18 -31.79 -12.64
CA SER A 115 -20.35 -30.39 -13.02
C SER A 115 -20.69 -29.52 -11.80
N LEU A 116 -20.27 -28.27 -11.83
CA LEU A 116 -20.52 -27.27 -10.77
C LEU A 116 -20.83 -25.91 -11.42
N GLN A 117 -21.98 -25.35 -11.12
CA GLN A 117 -22.37 -24.03 -11.62
C GLN A 117 -21.66 -22.95 -10.83
N LEU A 118 -20.99 -22.04 -11.51
CA LEU A 118 -20.25 -20.92 -10.95
C LEU A 118 -20.82 -19.61 -11.44
N GLN A 119 -20.85 -18.60 -10.59
CA GLN A 119 -21.13 -17.23 -10.96
C GLN A 119 -19.88 -16.56 -11.55
N ALA A 120 -20.02 -15.33 -12.04
CA ALA A 120 -18.87 -14.52 -12.40
C ALA A 120 -17.92 -14.37 -11.18
N GLY A 121 -16.62 -14.44 -11.41
CA GLY A 121 -15.60 -14.37 -10.37
C GLY A 121 -14.34 -15.17 -10.69
N ARG A 122 -13.38 -15.11 -9.82
CA ARG A 122 -12.13 -15.82 -9.92
C ARG A 122 -12.14 -17.04 -8.99
N TYR A 123 -11.78 -18.20 -9.49
CA TYR A 123 -11.85 -19.45 -8.76
C TYR A 123 -10.58 -20.28 -8.90
N LEU A 124 -10.17 -20.88 -7.79
CA LEU A 124 -9.29 -22.05 -7.81
C LEU A 124 -10.18 -23.30 -7.85
N LEU A 125 -10.10 -24.06 -8.92
CA LEU A 125 -10.78 -25.35 -9.09
C LEU A 125 -9.85 -26.46 -8.63
N ILE A 126 -10.39 -27.38 -7.85
CA ILE A 126 -9.68 -28.59 -7.38
C ILE A 126 -10.57 -29.78 -7.73
N GLY A 127 -10.07 -30.63 -8.63
CA GLY A 127 -10.72 -31.86 -9.04
C GLY A 127 -9.99 -33.09 -8.46
N LYS A 128 -10.75 -34.07 -8.01
CA LYS A 128 -10.22 -35.36 -7.55
C LYS A 128 -11.12 -36.47 -8.06
N VAL A 129 -10.55 -37.49 -8.69
CA VAL A 129 -11.28 -38.64 -9.20
C VAL A 129 -10.53 -39.90 -8.83
N TRP A 130 -11.24 -40.89 -8.24
CA TRP A 130 -10.75 -42.22 -8.08
C TRP A 130 -11.09 -43.06 -9.32
N VAL A 131 -10.10 -43.72 -9.89
CA VAL A 131 -10.22 -44.55 -11.09
C VAL A 131 -9.68 -45.93 -10.84
N SER A 132 -10.25 -46.94 -11.48
CA SER A 132 -9.78 -48.32 -11.41
C SER A 132 -9.88 -49.02 -12.76
N GLY A 133 -8.95 -49.88 -13.03
CA GLY A 133 -8.94 -50.72 -14.20
C GLY A 133 -9.01 -52.21 -13.83
N ALA A 134 -9.77 -53.00 -14.57
CA ALA A 134 -9.88 -54.41 -14.36
C ALA A 134 -8.63 -55.20 -14.83
N GLN A 135 -7.71 -54.53 -15.51
CA GLN A 135 -6.51 -55.13 -16.04
C GLN A 135 -5.25 -54.61 -15.35
N SER A 136 -4.16 -55.30 -15.47
CA SER A 136 -2.87 -54.94 -14.85
C SER A 136 -2.28 -53.60 -15.29
N ASN A 137 -2.81 -52.98 -16.33
CA ASN A 137 -2.44 -51.63 -16.75
C ASN A 137 -3.66 -50.90 -17.33
N PHE A 138 -3.85 -49.66 -16.89
CA PHE A 138 -4.80 -48.73 -17.50
C PHE A 138 -4.20 -47.35 -17.55
N THR A 139 -4.76 -46.51 -18.41
CA THR A 139 -4.49 -45.09 -18.44
C THR A 139 -5.83 -44.36 -18.46
N ALA A 140 -6.03 -43.46 -17.55
CA ALA A 140 -7.17 -42.53 -17.55
C ALA A 140 -6.66 -41.12 -17.68
N ILE A 141 -7.31 -40.34 -18.51
CA ILE A 141 -7.01 -38.92 -18.71
C ILE A 141 -8.20 -38.16 -18.20
N CYS A 142 -8.01 -37.30 -17.21
CA CYS A 142 -9.05 -36.44 -16.68
C CYS A 142 -8.67 -35.00 -16.86
N THR A 143 -9.68 -34.17 -17.08
CA THR A 143 -9.57 -32.72 -17.18
C THR A 143 -10.52 -32.05 -16.18
N THR A 144 -10.09 -30.93 -15.62
CA THR A 144 -10.97 -30.04 -14.83
C THR A 144 -10.81 -28.61 -15.31
N GLY A 145 -11.90 -27.89 -15.40
CA GLY A 145 -11.87 -26.49 -15.83
C GLY A 145 -13.22 -25.96 -16.29
N VAL A 146 -13.20 -24.80 -16.94
CA VAL A 146 -14.36 -24.16 -17.59
C VAL A 146 -14.01 -23.84 -19.04
N GLY A 147 -14.78 -24.37 -19.97
CA GLY A 147 -14.52 -24.14 -21.40
C GLY A 147 -13.08 -24.48 -21.82
N PRO A 148 -12.35 -23.57 -22.44
CA PRO A 148 -10.97 -23.82 -22.89
C PRO A 148 -9.93 -23.79 -21.76
N THR A 149 -10.25 -23.22 -20.61
CA THR A 149 -9.32 -23.14 -19.46
C THR A 149 -9.44 -24.40 -18.64
N GLN A 150 -8.53 -25.34 -18.88
CA GLN A 150 -8.57 -26.65 -18.26
C GLN A 150 -7.17 -27.08 -17.81
N ASP A 151 -7.12 -27.82 -16.70
CA ASP A 151 -5.97 -28.62 -16.30
C ASP A 151 -6.21 -30.09 -16.67
N THR A 152 -5.18 -30.76 -17.13
CA THR A 152 -5.24 -32.15 -17.55
C THR A 152 -4.26 -32.98 -16.73
N ALA A 153 -4.74 -34.02 -16.10
CA ALA A 153 -3.94 -34.97 -15.38
C ALA A 153 -4.18 -36.38 -15.87
N LEU A 154 -3.13 -37.20 -15.81
CA LEU A 154 -3.18 -38.59 -16.18
C LEU A 154 -2.95 -39.45 -14.94
N ALA A 155 -3.72 -40.51 -14.83
CA ALA A 155 -3.35 -41.64 -13.99
C ALA A 155 -3.03 -42.83 -14.91
N SER A 156 -1.90 -43.46 -14.62
CA SER A 156 -1.59 -44.74 -15.19
C SER A 156 -1.10 -45.65 -14.07
N ALA A 157 -1.76 -46.74 -13.85
CA ALA A 157 -1.38 -47.67 -12.82
C ALA A 157 -1.02 -49.00 -13.48
N TYR A 158 0.04 -49.60 -13.00
CA TYR A 158 0.54 -50.91 -13.44
C TYR A 158 0.73 -51.82 -12.21
N ASN A 159 0.12 -52.99 -12.29
CA ASN A 159 0.40 -54.05 -11.33
C ASN A 159 1.04 -55.22 -12.10
N GLY A 160 2.21 -55.66 -11.72
CA GLY A 160 2.94 -56.73 -12.35
C GLY A 160 2.23 -58.10 -12.40
N THR A 161 1.08 -58.23 -11.73
CA THR A 161 0.26 -59.45 -11.73
C THR A 161 -0.82 -59.35 -12.80
N ALA A 162 -0.75 -60.15 -13.81
CA ALA A 162 -1.74 -60.18 -14.90
C ALA A 162 -3.14 -60.45 -14.35
N GLY A 163 -4.11 -59.60 -14.76
CA GLY A 163 -5.53 -59.75 -14.37
C GLY A 163 -5.92 -59.17 -12.99
N ALA A 164 -4.96 -58.66 -12.21
CA ALA A 164 -5.30 -58.02 -10.95
C ALA A 164 -5.83 -56.57 -11.18
N PRO A 165 -6.87 -56.16 -10.48
CA PRO A 165 -7.39 -54.77 -10.58
C PRO A 165 -6.36 -53.79 -10.03
N VAL A 166 -6.30 -52.63 -10.65
CA VAL A 166 -5.42 -51.52 -10.24
C VAL A 166 -6.27 -50.27 -10.06
N SER A 167 -5.98 -49.48 -9.04
CA SER A 167 -6.66 -48.22 -8.82
C SER A 167 -5.70 -47.11 -8.53
N ASP A 168 -6.11 -45.88 -8.86
CA ASP A 168 -5.33 -44.69 -8.61
C ASP A 168 -6.27 -43.47 -8.37
N THR A 169 -5.72 -42.41 -7.86
CA THR A 169 -6.47 -41.16 -7.67
C THR A 169 -5.81 -40.05 -8.49
N ILE A 170 -6.61 -39.46 -9.38
CA ILE A 170 -6.22 -38.32 -10.19
C ILE A 170 -6.58 -37.03 -9.42
N ALA A 171 -5.60 -36.18 -9.20
CA ALA A 171 -5.80 -34.85 -8.64
C ALA A 171 -5.44 -33.79 -9.70
N MET A 172 -6.29 -32.79 -9.81
CA MET A 172 -6.18 -31.71 -10.79
C MET A 172 -6.48 -30.38 -10.12
N GLN A 173 -5.83 -29.30 -10.59
CA GLN A 173 -6.13 -27.97 -10.12
C GLN A 173 -5.91 -26.92 -11.22
N THR A 174 -6.79 -25.95 -11.32
CA THR A 174 -6.63 -24.85 -12.26
C THR A 174 -7.26 -23.57 -11.71
N VAL A 175 -6.75 -22.42 -12.16
CA VAL A 175 -7.37 -21.13 -11.85
C VAL A 175 -8.17 -20.68 -13.06
N VAL A 176 -9.42 -20.30 -12.83
CA VAL A 176 -10.31 -19.76 -13.86
C VAL A 176 -10.83 -18.39 -13.46
N GLU A 177 -10.99 -17.53 -14.44
CA GLU A 177 -11.60 -16.22 -14.27
C GLU A 177 -12.81 -16.14 -15.19
N LEU A 178 -13.99 -15.92 -14.59
CA LEU A 178 -15.26 -15.93 -15.28
C LEU A 178 -15.86 -14.51 -15.29
N SER A 179 -16.03 -13.95 -16.47
CA SER A 179 -16.74 -12.68 -16.65
C SER A 179 -18.27 -12.83 -16.56
N ALA A 180 -18.78 -14.04 -16.70
CA ALA A 180 -20.19 -14.40 -16.59
C ALA A 180 -20.34 -15.78 -15.93
N ALA A 181 -21.57 -16.17 -15.59
CA ALA A 181 -21.82 -17.50 -15.06
C ALA A 181 -21.34 -18.60 -16.03
N GLY A 182 -20.74 -19.65 -15.49
CA GLY A 182 -20.17 -20.75 -16.26
C GLY A 182 -20.29 -22.08 -15.52
N THR A 183 -19.96 -23.18 -16.19
CA THR A 183 -20.01 -24.53 -15.62
C THR A 183 -18.60 -25.10 -15.57
N ALA A 184 -18.11 -25.33 -14.36
CA ALA A 184 -16.90 -26.11 -14.15
C ALA A 184 -17.22 -27.60 -14.26
N THR A 185 -16.33 -28.35 -14.88
CA THR A 185 -16.53 -29.80 -15.08
C THR A 185 -15.28 -30.61 -14.69
N ILE A 186 -15.50 -31.83 -14.29
CA ILE A 186 -14.50 -32.89 -14.40
C ILE A 186 -14.97 -33.82 -15.50
N SER A 187 -14.12 -34.08 -16.46
CA SER A 187 -14.38 -35.00 -17.56
C SER A 187 -13.21 -35.95 -17.71
N CYS A 188 -13.50 -37.23 -17.91
CA CYS A 188 -12.47 -38.26 -18.09
C CYS A 188 -12.73 -39.10 -19.33
N LEU A 189 -11.63 -39.68 -19.85
CA LEU A 189 -11.66 -40.71 -20.89
C LEU A 189 -10.57 -41.75 -20.61
N THR A 190 -10.72 -42.90 -21.20
CA THR A 190 -9.69 -43.97 -21.17
C THR A 190 -9.61 -44.69 -22.50
N PRO A 191 -8.43 -44.95 -23.03
CA PRO A 191 -8.27 -45.80 -24.21
C PRO A 191 -8.47 -47.28 -23.92
N ARG A 192 -8.56 -47.68 -22.65
CA ARG A 192 -8.74 -49.06 -22.20
C ARG A 192 -9.85 -49.14 -21.17
N ALA A 193 -10.38 -50.35 -20.95
CA ALA A 193 -11.45 -50.55 -19.97
C ALA A 193 -11.02 -50.12 -18.57
N ALA A 194 -11.62 -49.05 -18.08
CA ALA A 194 -11.47 -48.55 -16.72
C ALA A 194 -12.85 -48.07 -16.24
N SER A 195 -12.94 -47.84 -14.95
CA SER A 195 -14.10 -47.28 -14.30
C SER A 195 -13.70 -46.23 -13.28
N TRP A 196 -14.62 -45.36 -12.95
CA TRP A 196 -14.48 -44.38 -11.88
C TRP A 196 -15.55 -44.61 -10.80
N GLY A 197 -15.26 -44.24 -9.57
CA GLY A 197 -16.18 -44.40 -8.44
C GLY A 197 -16.45 -43.12 -7.70
N GLU A 198 -15.43 -42.56 -7.06
CA GLU A 198 -15.55 -41.33 -6.34
C GLU A 198 -14.97 -40.15 -7.13
N ALA A 199 -15.69 -39.04 -7.13
CA ALA A 199 -15.16 -37.79 -7.66
C ALA A 199 -15.59 -36.61 -6.78
N THR A 200 -14.72 -35.60 -6.70
CA THR A 200 -14.99 -34.35 -6.01
C THR A 200 -14.49 -33.20 -6.87
N LEU A 201 -15.36 -32.22 -7.05
CA LEU A 201 -15.02 -30.94 -7.69
C LEU A 201 -15.31 -29.81 -6.70
N SER A 202 -14.28 -29.09 -6.31
CA SER A 202 -14.38 -27.93 -5.43
C SER A 202 -13.97 -26.69 -6.19
N ALA A 203 -14.71 -25.59 -5.99
CA ALA A 203 -14.39 -24.27 -6.48
C ALA A 203 -14.25 -23.33 -5.29
N ILE A 204 -13.08 -22.74 -5.14
CA ILE A 204 -12.74 -21.77 -4.09
C ILE A 204 -12.72 -20.41 -4.75
N GLN A 205 -13.68 -19.54 -4.42
CA GLN A 205 -13.72 -18.18 -4.92
C GLN A 205 -12.69 -17.35 -4.16
N VAL A 206 -11.78 -16.72 -4.92
CA VAL A 206 -10.78 -15.79 -4.42
C VAL A 206 -11.17 -14.38 -4.82
N GLY A 207 -11.21 -13.48 -3.84
CA GLY A 207 -11.66 -12.10 -3.99
C GLY A 207 -10.63 -11.18 -4.58
#